data_37a0337808ab3caf8507b8d46e46b1e6
#
_entry.id   37a0337808ab3caf8507b8d46e46b1e6
#
_cell.length_a   1.000
_cell.length_b   1.000
_cell.length_c   1.000
_cell.angle_alpha   90.00
_cell.angle_beta   90.00
_cell.angle_gamma   90.00
#
_symmetry.space_group_name_H-M   'P 1'
#
loop_
_entity.id
_entity.type
_entity.pdbx_description
1 polymer ?
#
loop_
_entity_poly.entity_id
_entity_poly.type
_entity_poly.pdbx_seq_one_letter_code
_entity_poly.pdbx_strand_id
1 'polypeptide(L)'
;NEVASFAVRERAPTRIGNRMGRPEKSERRDLSPAVHTLYPIGEAGGSQRDVGAAATARTDEGRGVVDVQVGRRACPDCGTDTHRTRCPDCRAHTEPVYECDSCEQLIEPDESGRVHCERCDREVTSVERRRLNVGDRYHEALETVGEREAAFEILKGVKGLTSANKTPEPMEKGVLRAKHDVSAFKDGTVRYDMTDLPVTAVRPEELDVTADDFRELGYETDIDGEPLRFDDQLVELRVQDIVLSDGAAEHMLKTADFIDDLLESYYGIDPYYELEDRDDLVGELVFGMAPHTSAATVGRVIGFTSAAVGYAHPYFHAAKRRNCFHPETKVWFEDESGESRYQSIEQLVESRLDDPRMDDFGTLVEELPGTAHVPSIDSDGTPIRKPIEAVSKHPAPDHLLKIETKSGRTITVSADHSMRRWEDGPEEVPASELTSGDRLPMPKSVDIEGTHRTYDLLSEFMALDRLSNEELMIRGLGSERIKSLF
;
A
#
# COMPACT_ATOMS: atom_id res chain seq x y z
N ASN A 1 14.72 13.23 -27.50
CA ASN A 1 15.92 12.44 -27.16
C ASN A 1 17.23 13.09 -27.61
N GLU A 2 17.23 14.02 -28.59
CA GLU A 2 18.47 14.71 -29.02
C GLU A 2 19.00 15.74 -28.00
N VAL A 3 18.14 16.21 -27.08
CA VAL A 3 18.47 17.26 -26.10
C VAL A 3 18.58 16.71 -24.67
N ALA A 4 17.92 15.62 -24.36
CA ALA A 4 17.95 15.00 -23.04
C ALA A 4 18.81 13.74 -23.03
N SER A 5 19.58 13.54 -21.96
CA SER A 5 20.38 12.32 -21.75
C SER A 5 19.54 11.11 -21.32
N PHE A 6 18.22 11.19 -21.39
CA PHE A 6 17.27 10.14 -21.04
C PHE A 6 16.20 9.98 -22.12
N ALA A 7 15.63 8.78 -22.21
CA ALA A 7 14.52 8.50 -23.13
C ALA A 7 13.21 9.06 -22.61
N VAL A 8 12.46 9.74 -23.50
CA VAL A 8 11.09 10.16 -23.24
C VAL A 8 10.17 9.20 -23.96
N ARG A 9 9.35 8.47 -23.22
CA ARG A 9 8.35 7.53 -23.72
C ARG A 9 6.94 8.09 -23.54
N GLU A 10 6.01 7.58 -24.33
CA GLU A 10 4.59 7.78 -24.10
C GLU A 10 4.19 7.17 -22.75
N ARG A 11 3.29 7.82 -22.04
CA ARG A 11 2.82 7.33 -20.74
C ARG A 11 1.73 6.29 -20.95
N ALA A 12 1.88 5.11 -20.37
CA ALA A 12 0.80 4.13 -20.32
C ALA A 12 -0.46 4.73 -19.67
N PRO A 13 -1.66 4.45 -20.22
CA PRO A 13 -2.94 4.88 -19.61
C PRO A 13 -3.15 4.28 -18.21
N THR A 14 -2.60 3.11 -17.98
CA THR A 14 -2.53 2.42 -16.69
C THR A 14 -1.22 1.63 -16.61
N ARG A 15 -0.90 1.05 -15.46
CA ARG A 15 0.31 0.25 -15.29
C ARG A 15 0.00 -1.02 -14.52
N ILE A 16 0.64 -2.09 -14.95
CA ILE A 16 0.70 -3.33 -14.19
C ILE A 16 1.54 -3.13 -12.95
N GLY A 17 1.35 -3.95 -11.92
CA GLY A 17 2.12 -3.82 -10.70
C GLY A 17 1.92 -4.96 -9.72
N ASN A 18 2.89 -5.06 -8.82
CA ASN A 18 2.92 -6.00 -7.73
C ASN A 18 2.67 -5.31 -6.40
N ARG A 19 2.00 -6.02 -5.52
CA ARG A 19 2.05 -5.72 -4.12
C ARG A 19 3.27 -6.39 -3.51
N MET A 20 4.35 -5.65 -3.40
CA MET A 20 5.56 -6.09 -2.75
C MET A 20 5.42 -5.85 -1.25
N GLY A 21 5.53 -6.89 -0.46
CA GLY A 21 5.32 -6.80 0.98
C GLY A 21 5.91 -7.99 1.71
N ARG A 22 5.53 -8.33 2.84
CA ARG A 22 6.04 -9.25 3.84
C ARG A 22 6.53 -10.62 3.36
N PRO A 23 7.49 -11.26 4.08
CA PRO A 23 8.22 -12.46 3.65
C PRO A 23 7.42 -13.77 3.58
N GLU A 24 6.11 -13.76 3.63
CA GLU A 24 5.38 -14.98 3.90
C GLU A 24 4.78 -15.70 2.69
N LYS A 25 4.52 -14.99 1.58
CA LYS A 25 3.84 -15.59 0.42
C LYS A 25 4.11 -14.87 -0.87
N SER A 26 4.36 -15.64 -1.92
CA SER A 26 4.32 -15.19 -3.30
C SER A 26 3.11 -15.83 -3.97
N GLU A 27 2.00 -15.10 -4.05
CA GLU A 27 0.75 -15.57 -4.63
C GLU A 27 -0.11 -14.42 -5.15
N ARG A 28 -1.00 -14.72 -6.10
CA ARG A 28 -2.00 -13.72 -6.51
C ARG A 28 -2.93 -13.38 -5.34
N ARG A 29 -3.27 -12.11 -5.23
CA ARG A 29 -4.12 -11.60 -4.15
C ARG A 29 -5.58 -11.62 -4.55
N ASP A 30 -6.30 -12.65 -4.13
CA ASP A 30 -7.71 -12.82 -4.42
C ASP A 30 -8.58 -12.49 -3.21
N LEU A 31 -9.83 -12.11 -3.49
CA LEU A 31 -10.89 -12.17 -2.48
C LEU A 31 -11.21 -13.64 -2.16
N SER A 32 -11.78 -13.92 -1.02
CA SER A 32 -12.28 -15.26 -0.69
C SER A 32 -13.81 -15.28 -0.73
N PRO A 33 -14.40 -15.89 -1.78
CA PRO A 33 -13.78 -16.46 -2.98
C PRO A 33 -13.30 -15.38 -3.97
N ALA A 34 -12.36 -15.74 -4.86
CA ALA A 34 -11.91 -14.87 -5.95
C ALA A 34 -13.08 -14.41 -6.82
N VAL A 35 -13.06 -13.16 -7.27
CA VAL A 35 -14.09 -12.58 -8.12
C VAL A 35 -13.47 -11.89 -9.33
N HIS A 36 -14.18 -11.91 -10.45
CA HIS A 36 -13.77 -11.24 -11.69
C HIS A 36 -14.39 -9.85 -11.80
N THR A 37 -15.63 -9.68 -11.33
CA THR A 37 -16.31 -8.39 -11.39
C THR A 37 -16.85 -7.94 -10.03
N LEU A 38 -16.73 -6.63 -9.78
CA LEU A 38 -17.37 -5.94 -8.65
C LEU A 38 -18.77 -5.45 -9.04
N TYR A 39 -19.48 -6.21 -9.87
CA TYR A 39 -20.88 -5.99 -10.15
C TYR A 39 -21.74 -6.85 -9.19
N PRO A 40 -22.70 -6.25 -8.45
CA PRO A 40 -23.47 -6.98 -7.45
C PRO A 40 -24.56 -7.84 -8.09
N ILE A 41 -24.58 -9.14 -7.74
CA ILE A 41 -25.56 -10.11 -8.24
C ILE A 41 -26.45 -10.71 -7.15
N GLY A 42 -26.40 -10.19 -5.91
CA GLY A 42 -27.16 -10.72 -4.78
C GLY A 42 -26.82 -12.18 -4.50
N GLU A 43 -27.84 -12.95 -4.16
CA GLU A 43 -27.73 -14.40 -3.92
C GLU A 43 -27.97 -15.23 -5.19
N ALA A 44 -28.33 -14.60 -6.32
CA ALA A 44 -28.78 -15.31 -7.53
C ALA A 44 -27.69 -16.16 -8.20
N GLY A 45 -26.39 -15.81 -7.99
CA GLY A 45 -25.25 -16.57 -8.50
C GLY A 45 -24.86 -17.80 -7.65
N GLY A 46 -25.59 -18.09 -6.57
CA GLY A 46 -25.33 -19.22 -5.69
C GLY A 46 -23.98 -19.11 -4.95
N SER A 47 -23.47 -20.26 -4.50
CA SER A 47 -22.21 -20.35 -3.74
C SER A 47 -20.98 -19.94 -4.56
N GLN A 48 -21.02 -20.20 -5.85
CA GLN A 48 -19.95 -19.86 -6.80
C GLN A 48 -19.99 -18.39 -7.24
N ARG A 49 -21.06 -17.66 -6.92
CA ARG A 49 -21.26 -16.26 -7.35
C ARG A 49 -21.23 -16.10 -8.89
N ASP A 50 -21.74 -17.10 -9.59
CA ASP A 50 -21.71 -17.14 -11.05
C ASP A 50 -22.71 -16.12 -11.65
N VAL A 51 -22.20 -15.20 -12.46
CA VAL A 51 -22.98 -14.17 -13.13
C VAL A 51 -23.87 -14.80 -14.21
N GLY A 52 -23.40 -15.80 -14.95
CA GLY A 52 -24.16 -16.53 -15.94
C GLY A 52 -25.38 -17.25 -15.31
N ALA A 53 -25.16 -17.90 -14.17
CA ALA A 53 -26.26 -18.49 -13.40
C ALA A 53 -27.24 -17.42 -12.89
N ALA A 54 -26.75 -16.29 -12.37
CA ALA A 54 -27.58 -15.18 -11.92
C ALA A 54 -28.38 -14.55 -13.07
N ALA A 55 -27.82 -14.44 -14.27
CA ALA A 55 -28.46 -13.91 -15.47
C ALA A 55 -29.67 -14.74 -15.91
N THR A 56 -29.68 -16.03 -15.58
CA THR A 56 -30.77 -16.96 -15.94
C THR A 56 -31.68 -17.35 -14.78
N ALA A 57 -31.27 -17.04 -13.56
CA ALA A 57 -32.01 -17.36 -12.34
C ALA A 57 -33.41 -16.74 -12.33
N ARG A 58 -34.38 -17.49 -11.79
CA ARG A 58 -35.69 -16.94 -11.46
C ARG A 58 -35.72 -16.49 -10.03
N THR A 59 -35.88 -15.20 -9.82
CA THR A 59 -36.05 -14.57 -8.52
C THR A 59 -37.51 -14.10 -8.36
N ASP A 60 -37.89 -13.67 -7.18
CA ASP A 60 -39.22 -13.07 -6.93
C ASP A 60 -39.44 -11.79 -7.77
N GLU A 61 -38.33 -11.14 -8.20
CA GLU A 61 -38.31 -9.91 -8.98
C GLU A 61 -38.37 -10.14 -10.51
N GLY A 62 -38.22 -11.40 -10.95
CA GLY A 62 -38.20 -11.77 -12.35
C GLY A 62 -37.00 -12.64 -12.73
N ARG A 63 -36.90 -12.96 -14.03
CA ARG A 63 -35.75 -13.72 -14.55
C ARG A 63 -34.54 -12.80 -14.72
N GLY A 64 -33.42 -13.16 -14.13
CA GLY A 64 -32.14 -12.40 -14.20
C GLY A 64 -32.18 -11.07 -13.47
N VAL A 65 -33.21 -10.80 -12.64
CA VAL A 65 -33.35 -9.55 -11.90
C VAL A 65 -32.98 -9.78 -10.44
N VAL A 66 -32.16 -8.90 -9.89
CA VAL A 66 -31.71 -8.93 -8.47
C VAL A 66 -32.02 -7.61 -7.78
N ASP A 67 -32.37 -7.66 -6.51
CA ASP A 67 -32.53 -6.47 -5.65
C ASP A 67 -31.30 -6.28 -4.78
N VAL A 68 -30.54 -5.23 -5.06
CA VAL A 68 -29.23 -4.95 -4.43
C VAL A 68 -29.09 -3.48 -4.07
N GLN A 69 -28.16 -3.19 -3.15
CA GLN A 69 -27.78 -1.82 -2.82
C GLN A 69 -26.72 -1.29 -3.79
N VAL A 70 -27.01 -0.17 -4.43
CA VAL A 70 -26.10 0.55 -5.34
C VAL A 70 -26.20 2.06 -5.12
N GLY A 71 -25.17 2.80 -5.53
CA GLY A 71 -25.21 4.25 -5.52
C GLY A 71 -26.16 4.80 -6.57
N ARG A 72 -27.04 5.72 -6.18
CA ARG A 72 -27.89 6.50 -7.08
C ARG A 72 -27.04 7.59 -7.73
N ARG A 73 -27.18 7.72 -9.04
CA ARG A 73 -26.47 8.71 -9.84
C ARG A 73 -27.41 9.34 -10.86
N ALA A 74 -27.13 10.56 -11.26
CA ALA A 74 -27.86 11.24 -12.31
C ALA A 74 -26.90 11.77 -13.39
N CYS A 75 -27.37 11.81 -14.61
CA CYS A 75 -26.65 12.42 -15.71
C CYS A 75 -26.88 13.95 -15.69
N PRO A 76 -25.84 14.78 -15.63
CA PRO A 76 -25.99 16.23 -15.65
C PRO A 76 -26.50 16.76 -17.00
N ASP A 77 -26.23 16.03 -18.11
CA ASP A 77 -26.59 16.49 -19.46
C ASP A 77 -28.04 16.18 -19.85
N CYS A 78 -28.54 14.99 -19.53
CA CYS A 78 -29.89 14.56 -19.95
C CYS A 78 -30.85 14.22 -18.80
N GLY A 79 -30.39 14.29 -17.55
CA GLY A 79 -31.18 14.06 -16.34
C GLY A 79 -31.51 12.58 -16.06
N THR A 80 -30.97 11.62 -16.83
CA THR A 80 -31.24 10.19 -16.65
C THR A 80 -30.73 9.73 -15.28
N ASP A 81 -31.66 9.13 -14.49
CA ASP A 81 -31.34 8.48 -13.21
C ASP A 81 -30.75 7.08 -13.47
N THR A 82 -29.60 6.80 -12.90
CA THR A 82 -28.85 5.57 -13.15
C THR A 82 -27.98 5.19 -11.93
N HIS A 83 -27.42 3.99 -11.96
CA HIS A 83 -26.37 3.52 -11.04
C HIS A 83 -24.99 3.43 -11.72
N ARG A 84 -24.94 3.70 -13.02
CA ARG A 84 -23.71 3.59 -13.84
C ARG A 84 -22.91 4.87 -13.77
N THR A 85 -21.58 4.78 -13.83
CA THR A 85 -20.67 5.92 -13.90
C THR A 85 -20.73 6.67 -15.22
N ARG A 86 -21.25 6.00 -16.27
CA ARG A 86 -21.56 6.61 -17.57
C ARG A 86 -23.04 6.46 -17.85
N CYS A 87 -23.65 7.53 -18.35
CA CYS A 87 -25.05 7.56 -18.74
C CYS A 87 -25.33 6.54 -19.84
N PRO A 88 -26.35 5.68 -19.68
CA PRO A 88 -26.73 4.72 -20.75
C PRO A 88 -27.22 5.41 -22.02
N ASP A 89 -27.80 6.62 -21.94
CA ASP A 89 -28.41 7.31 -23.06
C ASP A 89 -27.41 8.19 -23.83
N CYS A 90 -26.66 9.04 -23.15
CA CYS A 90 -25.76 10.01 -23.80
C CYS A 90 -24.26 9.76 -23.55
N ARG A 91 -23.90 8.74 -22.75
CA ARG A 91 -22.52 8.35 -22.38
C ARG A 91 -21.73 9.38 -21.57
N ALA A 92 -22.31 10.51 -21.18
CA ALA A 92 -21.69 11.48 -20.30
C ALA A 92 -21.39 10.87 -18.92
N HIS A 93 -20.44 11.44 -18.19
CA HIS A 93 -20.19 11.07 -16.80
C HIS A 93 -21.41 11.42 -15.95
N THR A 94 -21.78 10.51 -15.05
CA THR A 94 -22.88 10.71 -14.12
C THR A 94 -22.34 11.13 -12.75
N GLU A 95 -23.16 11.86 -11.99
CA GLU A 95 -22.83 12.35 -10.65
C GLU A 95 -23.66 11.64 -9.59
N PRO A 96 -23.11 11.40 -8.37
CA PRO A 96 -23.87 10.82 -7.28
C PRO A 96 -24.97 11.78 -6.82
N VAL A 97 -26.14 11.24 -6.50
CA VAL A 97 -27.29 12.00 -5.97
C VAL A 97 -27.44 11.69 -4.50
N TYR A 98 -27.40 12.72 -3.68
CA TYR A 98 -27.58 12.62 -2.23
C TYR A 98 -28.93 13.21 -1.85
N GLU A 99 -29.85 12.36 -1.44
CA GLU A 99 -31.19 12.73 -0.99
C GLU A 99 -31.39 12.25 0.44
N CYS A 100 -31.85 13.12 1.31
CA CYS A 100 -32.14 12.76 2.69
C CYS A 100 -33.41 11.93 2.79
N ASP A 101 -33.33 10.68 3.23
CA ASP A 101 -34.46 9.76 3.39
C ASP A 101 -35.60 10.27 4.26
N SER A 102 -35.32 11.27 5.13
CA SER A 102 -36.30 11.78 6.10
C SER A 102 -37.04 13.04 5.63
N CYS A 103 -36.41 13.85 4.80
CA CYS A 103 -37.01 15.13 4.34
C CYS A 103 -36.97 15.32 2.82
N GLU A 104 -36.45 14.32 2.08
CA GLU A 104 -36.36 14.30 0.62
C GLU A 104 -35.62 15.51 0.02
N GLN A 105 -34.79 16.17 0.83
CA GLN A 105 -33.97 17.28 0.36
C GLN A 105 -32.72 16.75 -0.33
N LEU A 106 -32.41 17.31 -1.52
CA LEU A 106 -31.14 17.10 -2.19
C LEU A 106 -30.05 17.91 -1.49
N ILE A 107 -28.90 17.29 -1.26
CA ILE A 107 -27.79 17.84 -0.50
C ILE A 107 -26.54 17.74 -1.33
N GLU A 108 -25.74 18.78 -1.35
CA GLU A 108 -24.43 18.79 -1.97
C GLU A 108 -23.35 18.43 -0.93
N PRO A 109 -22.28 17.72 -1.32
CA PRO A 109 -21.15 17.47 -0.45
C PRO A 109 -20.47 18.77 0.02
N ASP A 110 -19.99 18.80 1.25
CA ASP A 110 -19.15 19.87 1.75
C ASP A 110 -17.74 19.83 1.12
N GLU A 111 -16.88 20.82 1.43
CA GLU A 111 -15.49 20.89 0.92
C GLU A 111 -14.65 19.66 1.30
N SER A 112 -15.04 18.91 2.33
CA SER A 112 -14.38 17.65 2.75
C SER A 112 -15.00 16.40 2.12
N GLY A 113 -16.03 16.56 1.26
CA GLY A 113 -16.76 15.47 0.62
C GLY A 113 -17.77 14.77 1.52
N ARG A 114 -18.06 15.30 2.72
CA ARG A 114 -19.10 14.79 3.62
C ARG A 114 -20.46 15.36 3.22
N VAL A 115 -21.49 14.54 3.35
CA VAL A 115 -22.87 14.92 3.05
C VAL A 115 -23.71 14.83 4.32
N HIS A 116 -24.08 15.96 4.84
CA HIS A 116 -24.86 16.07 6.08
C HIS A 116 -26.14 16.88 5.87
N CYS A 117 -27.27 16.32 6.28
CA CYS A 117 -28.55 17.02 6.24
C CYS A 117 -28.70 17.88 7.51
N GLU A 118 -28.52 19.19 7.40
CA GLU A 118 -28.67 20.13 8.50
C GLU A 118 -30.09 20.12 9.11
N ARG A 119 -31.12 19.85 8.27
CA ARG A 119 -32.52 19.83 8.74
C ARG A 119 -32.83 18.61 9.61
N CYS A 120 -32.23 17.47 9.32
CA CYS A 120 -32.49 16.19 10.00
C CYS A 120 -31.34 15.76 10.92
N ASP A 121 -30.25 16.52 10.93
CA ASP A 121 -29.01 16.29 11.72
C ASP A 121 -28.49 14.85 11.54
N ARG A 122 -28.29 14.45 10.25
CA ARG A 122 -27.81 13.10 9.92
C ARG A 122 -26.93 13.09 8.68
N GLU A 123 -26.02 12.13 8.64
CA GLU A 123 -25.26 11.84 7.42
C GLU A 123 -26.18 11.23 6.35
N VAL A 124 -25.93 11.60 5.10
CA VAL A 124 -26.67 11.16 3.93
C VAL A 124 -25.73 10.43 2.97
N THR A 125 -26.21 9.34 2.42
CA THR A 125 -25.47 8.57 1.41
C THR A 125 -26.27 8.55 0.12
N SER A 126 -25.56 8.33 -1.01
CA SER A 126 -26.24 8.13 -2.31
C SER A 126 -26.75 6.70 -2.51
N VAL A 127 -26.66 5.85 -1.49
CA VAL A 127 -26.98 4.41 -1.63
C VAL A 127 -28.48 4.17 -1.53
N GLU A 128 -29.01 3.47 -2.53
CA GLU A 128 -30.40 3.01 -2.56
C GLU A 128 -30.50 1.51 -2.87
N ARG A 129 -31.66 0.91 -2.59
CA ARG A 129 -32.00 -0.42 -3.10
C ARG A 129 -32.58 -0.29 -4.51
N ARG A 130 -31.98 -1.02 -5.44
CA ARG A 130 -32.41 -0.98 -6.84
C ARG A 130 -32.48 -2.38 -7.44
N ARG A 131 -33.48 -2.57 -8.28
CA ARG A 131 -33.62 -3.79 -9.10
C ARG A 131 -32.74 -3.68 -10.32
N LEU A 132 -31.79 -4.60 -10.45
CA LEU A 132 -30.86 -4.65 -11.57
C LEU A 132 -31.15 -5.90 -12.41
N ASN A 133 -31.26 -5.72 -13.73
CA ASN A 133 -31.30 -6.84 -14.65
C ASN A 133 -29.89 -7.29 -14.99
N VAL A 134 -29.43 -8.31 -14.28
CA VAL A 134 -28.10 -8.90 -14.47
C VAL A 134 -28.01 -9.60 -15.81
N GLY A 135 -29.11 -10.21 -16.27
CA GLY A 135 -29.15 -10.91 -17.56
C GLY A 135 -28.88 -10.00 -18.75
N ASP A 136 -29.63 -8.89 -18.83
CA ASP A 136 -29.44 -7.92 -19.92
C ASP A 136 -28.06 -7.30 -19.85
N ARG A 137 -27.62 -6.97 -18.64
CA ARG A 137 -26.28 -6.37 -18.43
C ARG A 137 -25.14 -7.31 -18.81
N TYR A 138 -25.26 -8.59 -18.50
CA TYR A 138 -24.29 -9.61 -18.85
C TYR A 138 -24.17 -9.78 -20.38
N HIS A 139 -25.29 -9.89 -21.09
CA HIS A 139 -25.26 -9.98 -22.55
C HIS A 139 -24.74 -8.70 -23.21
N GLU A 140 -25.15 -7.53 -22.72
CA GLU A 140 -24.60 -6.24 -23.17
C GLU A 140 -23.08 -6.17 -23.00
N ALA A 141 -22.56 -6.66 -21.87
CA ALA A 141 -21.12 -6.66 -21.61
C ALA A 141 -20.36 -7.58 -22.56
N LEU A 142 -20.87 -8.81 -22.80
CA LEU A 142 -20.30 -9.75 -23.77
C LEU A 142 -20.30 -9.16 -25.19
N GLU A 143 -21.40 -8.55 -25.61
CA GLU A 143 -21.47 -7.92 -26.91
C GLU A 143 -20.54 -6.74 -27.08
N THR A 144 -20.39 -5.91 -26.02
CA THR A 144 -19.53 -4.72 -26.03
C THR A 144 -18.06 -5.10 -26.24
N VAL A 145 -17.57 -6.16 -25.58
CA VAL A 145 -16.19 -6.61 -25.69
C VAL A 145 -15.98 -7.66 -26.78
N GLY A 146 -17.03 -8.02 -27.53
CA GLY A 146 -16.96 -8.98 -28.61
C GLY A 146 -16.72 -10.43 -28.17
N GLU A 147 -16.96 -10.75 -26.89
CA GLU A 147 -16.67 -12.06 -26.33
C GLU A 147 -17.92 -12.95 -26.25
N ARG A 148 -17.69 -14.25 -26.09
CA ARG A 148 -18.71 -15.27 -25.89
C ARG A 148 -18.58 -15.93 -24.53
N GLU A 149 -19.66 -16.49 -24.00
CA GLU A 149 -19.65 -17.25 -22.74
C GLU A 149 -18.61 -18.39 -22.74
N ALA A 150 -18.25 -18.92 -23.91
CA ALA A 150 -17.23 -19.96 -24.01
C ALA A 150 -15.77 -19.46 -23.88
N ALA A 151 -15.55 -18.16 -23.78
CA ALA A 151 -14.21 -17.59 -23.63
C ALA A 151 -13.60 -17.82 -22.23
N PHE A 152 -14.44 -18.16 -21.26
CA PHE A 152 -14.03 -18.43 -19.86
C PHE A 152 -14.92 -19.50 -19.23
N GLU A 153 -14.41 -20.17 -18.20
CA GLU A 153 -15.16 -21.22 -17.51
C GLU A 153 -16.31 -20.65 -16.67
N ILE A 154 -16.08 -19.55 -15.99
CA ILE A 154 -17.06 -18.91 -15.09
C ILE A 154 -16.74 -17.42 -14.90
N LEU A 155 -17.79 -16.58 -14.93
CA LEU A 155 -17.68 -15.17 -14.52
C LEU A 155 -18.19 -15.02 -13.09
N LYS A 156 -17.28 -14.75 -12.14
CA LYS A 156 -17.63 -14.61 -10.71
C LYS A 156 -17.86 -13.16 -10.33
N GLY A 157 -19.02 -12.87 -9.76
CA GLY A 157 -19.41 -11.55 -9.24
C GLY A 157 -19.36 -11.46 -7.71
N VAL A 158 -19.86 -10.36 -7.17
CA VAL A 158 -20.02 -10.13 -5.73
C VAL A 158 -21.49 -10.16 -5.31
N LYS A 159 -21.79 -10.57 -4.08
CA LYS A 159 -23.16 -10.51 -3.55
C LYS A 159 -23.62 -9.07 -3.37
N GLY A 160 -22.74 -8.19 -2.94
CA GLY A 160 -22.99 -6.77 -2.73
C GLY A 160 -21.66 -6.00 -2.63
N LEU A 161 -21.74 -4.69 -2.78
CA LEU A 161 -20.58 -3.80 -2.74
C LEU A 161 -20.28 -3.36 -1.30
N THR A 162 -19.00 -3.30 -0.95
CA THR A 162 -18.53 -2.89 0.38
C THR A 162 -18.12 -1.42 0.46
N SER A 163 -17.89 -0.77 -0.69
CA SER A 163 -17.57 0.65 -0.75
C SER A 163 -18.70 1.53 -0.21
N ALA A 164 -18.38 2.67 0.38
CA ALA A 164 -19.39 3.61 0.92
C ALA A 164 -20.39 4.05 -0.15
N ASN A 165 -19.92 4.36 -1.35
CA ASN A 165 -20.75 4.83 -2.47
C ASN A 165 -21.41 3.71 -3.27
N LYS A 166 -21.08 2.45 -3.02
CA LYS A 166 -21.64 1.26 -3.69
C LYS A 166 -21.81 1.42 -5.21
N THR A 167 -20.84 2.00 -5.88
CA THR A 167 -20.86 2.17 -7.33
C THR A 167 -20.35 0.90 -8.00
N PRO A 168 -21.19 0.20 -8.81
CA PRO A 168 -20.75 -0.98 -9.55
C PRO A 168 -19.71 -0.60 -10.61
N GLU A 169 -18.71 -1.45 -10.80
CA GLU A 169 -17.83 -1.32 -11.95
C GLU A 169 -18.54 -1.78 -13.25
N PRO A 170 -18.04 -1.36 -14.42
CA PRO A 170 -18.48 -1.93 -15.70
C PRO A 170 -18.26 -3.46 -15.73
N MET A 171 -19.29 -4.22 -16.13
CA MET A 171 -19.24 -5.69 -16.14
C MET A 171 -18.25 -6.20 -17.21
N GLU A 172 -18.00 -5.40 -18.24
CA GLU A 172 -17.02 -5.64 -19.29
C GLU A 172 -15.63 -5.92 -18.71
N LYS A 173 -15.20 -5.17 -17.68
CA LYS A 173 -13.95 -5.43 -16.98
C LYS A 173 -13.91 -6.82 -16.35
N GLY A 174 -15.03 -7.27 -15.83
CA GLY A 174 -15.16 -8.61 -15.28
C GLY A 174 -15.07 -9.71 -16.33
N VAL A 175 -15.70 -9.51 -17.49
CA VAL A 175 -15.63 -10.45 -18.62
C VAL A 175 -14.18 -10.62 -19.08
N LEU A 176 -13.47 -9.51 -19.28
CA LEU A 176 -12.07 -9.54 -19.71
C LEU A 176 -11.13 -10.14 -18.64
N ARG A 177 -11.37 -9.84 -17.35
CA ARG A 177 -10.61 -10.51 -16.29
C ARG A 177 -10.84 -12.02 -16.26
N ALA A 178 -12.07 -12.47 -16.45
CA ALA A 178 -12.38 -13.89 -16.52
C ALA A 178 -11.69 -14.57 -17.72
N LYS A 179 -11.61 -13.89 -18.86
CA LYS A 179 -10.91 -14.36 -20.07
C LYS A 179 -9.44 -14.59 -19.80
N HIS A 180 -8.77 -13.67 -19.12
CA HIS A 180 -7.33 -13.73 -18.84
C HIS A 180 -6.95 -14.37 -17.50
N ASP A 181 -7.91 -15.01 -16.81
CA ASP A 181 -7.70 -15.66 -15.50
C ASP A 181 -7.06 -14.71 -14.47
N VAL A 182 -7.52 -13.46 -14.40
CA VAL A 182 -7.15 -12.50 -13.37
C VAL A 182 -8.36 -12.12 -12.53
N SER A 183 -8.13 -11.85 -11.23
CA SER A 183 -9.21 -11.56 -10.27
C SER A 183 -9.14 -10.13 -9.76
N ALA A 184 -10.30 -9.55 -9.46
CA ALA A 184 -10.39 -8.24 -8.84
C ALA A 184 -10.27 -8.34 -7.32
N PHE A 185 -9.51 -7.42 -6.71
CA PHE A 185 -9.59 -7.18 -5.28
C PHE A 185 -10.75 -6.22 -4.97
N LYS A 186 -11.09 -6.02 -3.68
CA LYS A 186 -12.25 -5.22 -3.24
C LYS A 186 -12.28 -3.77 -3.75
N ASP A 187 -11.16 -3.23 -4.17
CA ASP A 187 -10.99 -1.89 -4.74
C ASP A 187 -10.93 -1.88 -6.28
N GLY A 188 -11.13 -3.03 -6.92
CA GLY A 188 -11.11 -3.19 -8.38
C GLY A 188 -9.73 -3.39 -8.98
N THR A 189 -8.67 -3.39 -8.18
CA THR A 189 -7.30 -3.65 -8.65
C THR A 189 -7.05 -5.14 -8.83
N VAL A 190 -6.18 -5.48 -9.78
CA VAL A 190 -5.58 -6.81 -9.93
C VAL A 190 -4.24 -6.77 -9.21
N ARG A 191 -3.98 -7.72 -8.31
CA ARG A 191 -2.80 -7.70 -7.45
C ARG A 191 -2.13 -9.06 -7.38
N TYR A 192 -0.80 -9.01 -7.29
CA TYR A 192 0.02 -10.15 -6.91
C TYR A 192 0.79 -9.80 -5.63
N ASP A 193 0.76 -10.66 -4.63
CA ASP A 193 1.53 -10.47 -3.40
C ASP A 193 2.88 -11.16 -3.57
N MET A 194 3.96 -10.39 -3.64
CA MET A 194 5.33 -10.89 -3.73
C MET A 194 6.14 -10.33 -2.57
N THR A 195 6.95 -11.17 -1.97
CA THR A 195 8.01 -10.74 -1.05
C THR A 195 9.21 -10.29 -1.85
N ASP A 196 9.80 -9.18 -1.47
CA ASP A 196 11.08 -8.71 -1.99
C ASP A 196 12.16 -8.83 -0.90
N LEU A 197 13.26 -9.48 -1.22
CA LEU A 197 14.47 -9.46 -0.40
C LEU A 197 15.38 -8.29 -0.82
N PRO A 198 15.96 -7.57 0.15
CA PRO A 198 16.87 -6.48 -0.15
C PRO A 198 18.22 -7.01 -0.65
N VAL A 199 18.60 -6.59 -1.86
CA VAL A 199 19.91 -6.88 -2.46
C VAL A 199 20.50 -5.60 -3.04
N THR A 200 21.83 -5.51 -3.08
CA THR A 200 22.56 -4.34 -3.59
C THR A 200 23.33 -4.63 -4.86
N ALA A 201 23.51 -5.90 -5.20
CA ALA A 201 24.21 -6.32 -6.42
C ALA A 201 23.64 -7.64 -6.91
N VAL A 202 23.68 -7.84 -8.23
CA VAL A 202 23.12 -8.99 -8.93
C VAL A 202 24.00 -9.37 -10.13
N ARG A 203 23.86 -10.61 -10.66
CA ARG A 203 24.43 -11.02 -11.93
C ARG A 203 23.33 -11.27 -12.95
N PRO A 204 23.50 -10.86 -14.22
CA PRO A 204 22.53 -11.18 -15.27
C PRO A 204 22.15 -12.66 -15.34
N GLU A 205 23.13 -13.58 -15.30
CA GLU A 205 22.91 -15.04 -15.37
C GLU A 205 22.03 -15.61 -14.23
N GLU A 206 22.00 -14.95 -13.09
CA GLU A 206 21.16 -15.34 -11.93
C GLU A 206 19.70 -14.87 -12.08
N LEU A 207 19.42 -14.05 -13.09
CA LEU A 207 18.13 -13.38 -13.29
C LEU A 207 17.46 -13.76 -14.63
N ASP A 208 17.91 -14.82 -15.26
CA ASP A 208 17.43 -15.30 -16.57
C ASP A 208 17.50 -14.22 -17.68
N VAL A 209 18.51 -13.35 -17.64
CA VAL A 209 18.77 -12.29 -18.62
C VAL A 209 20.26 -12.25 -18.97
N THR A 210 20.61 -11.47 -20.00
CA THR A 210 21.98 -11.36 -20.48
C THR A 210 22.63 -10.02 -20.10
N ALA A 211 23.96 -9.95 -20.23
CA ALA A 211 24.70 -8.69 -20.11
C ALA A 211 24.27 -7.66 -21.18
N ASP A 212 23.77 -8.14 -22.33
CA ASP A 212 23.25 -7.27 -23.37
C ASP A 212 21.97 -6.58 -22.94
N ASP A 213 21.03 -7.32 -22.33
CA ASP A 213 19.79 -6.77 -21.77
C ASP A 213 20.09 -5.73 -20.69
N PHE A 214 21.05 -6.02 -19.82
CA PHE A 214 21.48 -5.05 -18.79
C PHE A 214 22.09 -3.79 -19.40
N ARG A 215 22.86 -3.92 -20.50
CA ARG A 215 23.39 -2.73 -21.21
C ARG A 215 22.29 -1.90 -21.85
N GLU A 216 21.25 -2.54 -22.40
CA GLU A 216 20.08 -1.83 -22.92
C GLU A 216 19.32 -1.10 -21.81
N LEU A 217 19.30 -1.65 -20.59
CA LEU A 217 18.77 -0.99 -19.40
C LEU A 217 19.69 0.11 -18.86
N GLY A 218 20.89 0.29 -19.46
CA GLY A 218 21.84 1.35 -19.15
C GLY A 218 22.88 0.98 -18.09
N TYR A 219 23.08 -0.30 -17.78
CA TYR A 219 24.20 -0.75 -16.97
C TYR A 219 25.45 -0.85 -17.84
N GLU A 220 26.47 -0.07 -17.56
CA GLU A 220 27.68 0.04 -18.40
C GLU A 220 28.88 -0.72 -17.82
N THR A 221 28.95 -0.82 -16.50
CA THR A 221 30.09 -1.39 -15.77
C THR A 221 29.63 -2.32 -14.67
N ASP A 222 30.50 -3.24 -14.27
CA ASP A 222 30.36 -4.04 -13.06
C ASP A 222 30.80 -3.27 -11.80
N ILE A 223 30.76 -3.93 -10.62
CA ILE A 223 31.11 -3.31 -9.32
C ILE A 223 32.59 -2.90 -9.21
N ASP A 224 33.46 -3.48 -10.05
CA ASP A 224 34.88 -3.15 -10.09
C ASP A 224 35.19 -2.02 -11.09
N GLY A 225 34.17 -1.52 -11.80
CA GLY A 225 34.27 -0.47 -12.82
C GLY A 225 34.73 -0.97 -14.19
N GLU A 226 34.80 -2.29 -14.38
CA GLU A 226 35.11 -2.89 -15.70
C GLU A 226 33.86 -2.87 -16.60
N PRO A 227 34.02 -2.73 -17.93
CA PRO A 227 32.87 -2.73 -18.83
C PRO A 227 32.07 -4.03 -18.71
N LEU A 228 30.74 -3.92 -18.62
CA LEU A 228 29.83 -5.06 -18.57
C LEU A 228 29.81 -5.78 -19.94
N ARG A 229 30.28 -7.01 -19.99
CA ARG A 229 30.42 -7.84 -21.22
C ARG A 229 29.93 -9.26 -21.04
N PHE A 230 29.93 -9.78 -19.83
CA PHE A 230 29.66 -11.17 -19.51
C PHE A 230 28.55 -11.28 -18.50
N ASP A 231 27.75 -12.32 -18.61
CA ASP A 231 26.54 -12.50 -17.76
C ASP A 231 26.89 -12.85 -16.31
N ASP A 232 28.12 -13.29 -16.03
CA ASP A 232 28.65 -13.64 -14.71
C ASP A 232 29.24 -12.44 -13.93
N GLN A 233 29.31 -11.24 -14.55
CA GLN A 233 29.80 -10.04 -13.88
C GLN A 233 28.78 -9.54 -12.86
N LEU A 234 29.26 -9.17 -11.67
CA LEU A 234 28.43 -8.63 -10.61
C LEU A 234 28.19 -7.13 -10.83
N VAL A 235 26.93 -6.72 -10.86
CA VAL A 235 26.50 -5.36 -11.17
C VAL A 235 25.80 -4.74 -9.95
N GLU A 236 26.07 -3.48 -9.65
CA GLU A 236 25.38 -2.76 -8.60
C GLU A 236 23.92 -2.49 -9.01
N LEU A 237 22.97 -2.97 -8.18
CA LEU A 237 21.54 -2.81 -8.43
C LEU A 237 21.12 -1.36 -8.26
N ARG A 238 20.48 -0.77 -9.25
CA ARG A 238 19.92 0.58 -9.14
C ARG A 238 18.69 0.60 -8.23
N VAL A 239 18.49 1.71 -7.56
CA VAL A 239 17.48 1.85 -6.49
C VAL A 239 16.05 1.48 -6.93
N GLN A 240 15.67 1.78 -8.17
CA GLN A 240 14.32 1.51 -8.67
C GLN A 240 14.20 0.21 -9.48
N ASP A 241 15.29 -0.54 -9.64
CA ASP A 241 15.28 -1.79 -10.38
C ASP A 241 14.86 -2.94 -9.48
N ILE A 242 14.02 -3.82 -10.01
CA ILE A 242 13.43 -4.94 -9.26
C ILE A 242 13.50 -6.22 -10.08
N VAL A 243 13.59 -7.33 -9.37
CA VAL A 243 13.55 -8.68 -9.92
C VAL A 243 12.26 -9.35 -9.51
N LEU A 244 11.52 -9.90 -10.47
CA LEU A 244 10.26 -10.57 -10.22
C LEU A 244 10.45 -12.07 -10.00
N SER A 245 9.62 -12.68 -9.16
CA SER A 245 9.48 -14.14 -9.17
C SER A 245 8.74 -14.59 -10.44
N ASP A 246 9.00 -15.83 -10.91
CA ASP A 246 8.34 -16.39 -12.11
C ASP A 246 6.81 -16.29 -12.02
N GLY A 247 6.23 -16.62 -10.87
CA GLY A 247 4.78 -16.49 -10.67
C GLY A 247 4.28 -15.06 -10.74
N ALA A 248 5.08 -14.08 -10.31
CA ALA A 248 4.73 -12.66 -10.45
C ALA A 248 4.79 -12.22 -11.92
N ALA A 249 5.80 -12.64 -12.64
CA ALA A 249 5.96 -12.35 -14.08
C ALA A 249 4.78 -12.91 -14.89
N GLU A 250 4.43 -14.21 -14.69
CA GLU A 250 3.27 -14.82 -15.35
C GLU A 250 1.96 -14.07 -15.04
N HIS A 251 1.75 -13.67 -13.77
CA HIS A 251 0.56 -12.91 -13.41
C HIS A 251 0.54 -11.51 -14.06
N MET A 252 1.72 -10.89 -14.23
CA MET A 252 1.81 -9.59 -14.90
C MET A 252 1.54 -9.68 -16.39
N LEU A 253 1.98 -10.72 -17.08
CA LEU A 253 1.62 -10.96 -18.47
C LEU A 253 0.10 -11.06 -18.64
N LYS A 254 -0.56 -11.93 -17.86
CA LYS A 254 -2.03 -12.03 -17.87
C LYS A 254 -2.72 -10.70 -17.59
N THR A 255 -2.12 -9.88 -16.72
CA THR A 255 -2.66 -8.56 -16.39
C THR A 255 -2.43 -7.56 -17.53
N ALA A 256 -1.31 -7.64 -18.23
CA ALA A 256 -1.02 -6.83 -19.42
C ALA A 256 -2.00 -7.15 -20.54
N ASP A 257 -2.21 -8.42 -20.86
CA ASP A 257 -3.20 -8.90 -21.84
C ASP A 257 -4.61 -8.41 -21.51
N PHE A 258 -5.00 -8.51 -20.22
CA PHE A 258 -6.28 -7.97 -19.74
C PHE A 258 -6.39 -6.46 -19.98
N ILE A 259 -5.31 -5.71 -19.74
CA ILE A 259 -5.29 -4.26 -19.92
C ILE A 259 -5.39 -3.90 -21.40
N ASP A 260 -4.65 -4.58 -22.26
CA ASP A 260 -4.66 -4.33 -23.68
C ASP A 260 -6.03 -4.62 -24.30
N ASP A 261 -6.64 -5.76 -23.99
CA ASP A 261 -8.03 -6.03 -24.37
C ASP A 261 -9.02 -4.99 -23.83
N LEU A 262 -8.80 -4.50 -22.60
CA LEU A 262 -9.64 -3.47 -22.00
C LEU A 262 -9.50 -2.12 -22.73
N LEU A 263 -8.28 -1.76 -23.12
CA LEU A 263 -8.00 -0.54 -23.89
C LEU A 263 -8.69 -0.61 -25.25
N GLU A 264 -8.51 -1.69 -25.98
CA GLU A 264 -9.05 -1.87 -27.32
C GLU A 264 -10.57 -2.00 -27.31
N SER A 265 -11.10 -3.04 -26.64
CA SER A 265 -12.51 -3.44 -26.78
C SER A 265 -13.48 -2.56 -25.98
N TYR A 266 -13.06 -1.98 -24.83
CA TYR A 266 -13.95 -1.18 -24.00
C TYR A 266 -13.74 0.32 -24.14
N TYR A 267 -12.46 0.77 -24.18
CA TYR A 267 -12.13 2.19 -24.29
C TYR A 267 -11.98 2.66 -25.75
N GLY A 268 -11.76 1.75 -26.70
CA GLY A 268 -11.57 2.06 -28.12
C GLY A 268 -10.29 2.83 -28.40
N ILE A 269 -9.23 2.53 -27.66
CA ILE A 269 -7.86 3.05 -27.82
C ILE A 269 -6.91 1.89 -28.09
N ASP A 270 -5.79 2.19 -28.72
CA ASP A 270 -4.81 1.16 -29.08
C ASP A 270 -4.26 0.45 -27.84
N PRO A 271 -3.92 -0.84 -27.94
CA PRO A 271 -3.22 -1.59 -26.88
C PRO A 271 -1.89 -0.91 -26.56
N TYR A 272 -1.36 -1.15 -25.40
CA TYR A 272 -0.14 -0.48 -24.93
C TYR A 272 1.03 -1.44 -24.69
N TYR A 273 0.76 -2.59 -24.09
CA TYR A 273 1.83 -3.50 -23.66
C TYR A 273 2.29 -4.40 -24.77
N GLU A 274 1.39 -5.05 -25.49
CA GLU A 274 1.65 -5.97 -26.61
C GLU A 274 2.77 -6.99 -26.29
N LEU A 275 2.78 -7.53 -25.03
CA LEU A 275 3.80 -8.47 -24.56
C LEU A 275 3.45 -9.87 -25.03
N GLU A 276 4.42 -10.59 -25.61
CA GLU A 276 4.25 -11.96 -26.07
C GLU A 276 4.73 -12.97 -25.04
N ASP A 277 5.81 -12.67 -24.35
CA ASP A 277 6.38 -13.55 -23.34
C ASP A 277 6.94 -12.80 -22.12
N ARG A 278 7.52 -13.57 -21.18
CA ARG A 278 8.06 -13.05 -19.92
C ARG A 278 9.21 -12.06 -20.14
N ASP A 279 10.02 -12.29 -21.14
CA ASP A 279 11.23 -11.51 -21.36
C ASP A 279 10.89 -10.09 -21.84
N ASP A 280 9.74 -9.91 -22.49
CA ASP A 280 9.21 -8.60 -22.87
C ASP A 280 8.89 -7.69 -21.66
N LEU A 281 8.76 -8.26 -20.46
CA LEU A 281 8.60 -7.48 -19.22
C LEU A 281 9.90 -6.76 -18.82
N VAL A 282 11.05 -7.14 -19.34
CA VAL A 282 12.34 -6.51 -19.01
C VAL A 282 12.34 -5.06 -19.49
N GLY A 283 12.56 -4.13 -18.59
CA GLY A 283 12.47 -2.69 -18.86
C GLY A 283 11.10 -2.06 -18.59
N GLU A 284 10.03 -2.88 -18.39
CA GLU A 284 8.71 -2.36 -18.05
C GLU A 284 8.67 -1.76 -16.65
N LEU A 285 7.83 -0.71 -16.53
CA LEU A 285 7.63 -0.01 -15.26
C LEU A 285 6.40 -0.56 -14.55
N VAL A 286 6.59 -0.98 -13.31
CA VAL A 286 5.55 -1.57 -12.47
C VAL A 286 5.40 -0.82 -11.15
N PHE A 287 4.23 -0.96 -10.52
CA PHE A 287 3.99 -0.40 -9.19
C PHE A 287 4.27 -1.42 -8.08
N GLY A 288 5.20 -1.07 -7.19
CA GLY A 288 5.38 -1.76 -5.91
C GLY A 288 4.59 -1.04 -4.81
N MET A 289 3.71 -1.76 -4.10
CA MET A 289 2.94 -1.23 -2.97
C MET A 289 3.23 -2.04 -1.72
N ALA A 290 3.40 -1.36 -0.58
CA ALA A 290 3.33 -2.05 0.69
C ALA A 290 1.88 -2.38 1.08
N PRO A 291 1.64 -3.46 1.87
CA PRO A 291 0.35 -3.71 2.47
C PRO A 291 -0.13 -2.48 3.24
N HIS A 292 -1.41 -2.16 3.13
CA HIS A 292 -2.08 -1.08 3.86
C HIS A 292 -1.64 0.36 3.53
N THR A 293 -0.87 0.57 2.48
CA THR A 293 -0.55 1.92 2.00
C THR A 293 -1.25 2.21 0.68
N SER A 294 -1.71 3.44 0.51
CA SER A 294 -2.20 3.95 -0.78
C SER A 294 -1.08 4.43 -1.69
N ALA A 295 0.15 4.50 -1.18
CA ALA A 295 1.31 4.92 -1.95
C ALA A 295 1.93 3.75 -2.70
N ALA A 296 2.29 3.98 -3.94
CA ALA A 296 3.01 3.05 -4.78
C ALA A 296 4.35 3.65 -5.20
N THR A 297 5.39 2.81 -5.19
CA THR A 297 6.70 3.16 -5.73
C THR A 297 6.83 2.53 -7.11
N VAL A 298 7.28 3.30 -8.09
CA VAL A 298 7.51 2.78 -9.44
C VAL A 298 8.84 2.03 -9.46
N GLY A 299 8.81 0.76 -9.87
CA GLY A 299 9.97 -0.07 -10.13
C GLY A 299 10.11 -0.37 -11.61
N ARG A 300 11.33 -0.68 -12.07
CA ARG A 300 11.61 -1.17 -13.40
C ARG A 300 12.02 -2.64 -13.29
N VAL A 301 11.38 -3.50 -14.06
CA VAL A 301 11.72 -4.92 -14.13
C VAL A 301 13.06 -5.08 -14.86
N ILE A 302 14.00 -5.84 -14.28
CA ILE A 302 15.31 -6.08 -14.88
C ILE A 302 15.62 -7.57 -15.07
N GLY A 303 14.74 -8.46 -14.61
CA GLY A 303 14.92 -9.89 -14.74
C GLY A 303 14.03 -10.67 -13.79
N PHE A 304 14.25 -11.98 -13.72
CA PHE A 304 13.36 -12.93 -13.07
C PHE A 304 14.14 -13.89 -12.17
N THR A 305 13.41 -14.57 -11.31
CA THR A 305 13.97 -15.62 -10.45
C THR A 305 12.96 -16.73 -10.20
N SER A 306 13.41 -17.97 -10.20
CA SER A 306 12.61 -19.12 -9.82
C SER A 306 12.40 -19.24 -8.30
N ALA A 307 13.03 -18.38 -7.52
CA ALA A 307 12.76 -18.29 -6.07
C ALA A 307 11.33 -17.85 -5.82
N ALA A 308 10.77 -18.24 -4.67
CA ALA A 308 9.44 -17.80 -4.25
C ALA A 308 9.36 -16.30 -3.89
N VAL A 309 10.46 -15.58 -3.96
CA VAL A 309 10.60 -14.16 -3.60
C VAL A 309 11.28 -13.41 -4.72
N GLY A 310 10.97 -12.13 -4.88
CA GLY A 310 11.70 -11.24 -5.77
C GLY A 310 12.84 -10.53 -5.04
N TYR A 311 13.57 -9.68 -5.76
CA TYR A 311 14.64 -8.88 -5.19
C TYR A 311 14.42 -7.41 -5.51
N ALA A 312 14.83 -6.53 -4.59
CA ALA A 312 14.80 -5.10 -4.78
C ALA A 312 15.91 -4.42 -3.98
N HIS A 313 16.32 -3.25 -4.39
CA HIS A 313 17.29 -2.47 -3.63
C HIS A 313 16.73 -2.13 -2.22
N PRO A 314 17.56 -2.09 -1.15
CA PRO A 314 17.11 -1.73 0.20
C PRO A 314 16.32 -0.42 0.26
N TYR A 315 16.69 0.58 -0.53
CA TYR A 315 15.96 1.86 -0.58
C TYR A 315 14.59 1.73 -1.25
N PHE A 316 14.45 0.92 -2.30
CA PHE A 316 13.13 0.62 -2.87
C PHE A 316 12.24 -0.10 -1.86
N HIS A 317 12.81 -1.07 -1.15
CA HIS A 317 12.13 -1.78 -0.07
C HIS A 317 11.67 -0.82 1.04
N ALA A 318 12.53 0.11 1.46
CA ALA A 318 12.20 1.12 2.47
C ALA A 318 11.16 2.14 1.99
N ALA A 319 11.24 2.59 0.73
CA ALA A 319 10.33 3.58 0.15
C ALA A 319 8.86 3.12 0.11
N LYS A 320 8.61 1.81 0.06
CA LYS A 320 7.25 1.23 0.12
C LYS A 320 6.66 1.21 1.53
N ARG A 321 7.49 1.32 2.56
CA ARG A 321 7.08 1.21 3.95
C ARG A 321 6.85 2.59 4.53
N ARG A 322 5.61 2.92 4.83
CA ARG A 322 5.25 4.12 5.60
C ARG A 322 5.02 3.72 7.05
N ASN A 323 6.10 3.64 7.80
CA ASN A 323 6.04 3.41 9.24
C ASN A 323 5.71 4.72 9.96
N CYS A 324 4.65 4.74 10.75
CA CYS A 324 4.22 5.91 11.49
C CYS A 324 4.48 5.76 12.97
N PHE A 325 4.99 6.84 13.56
CA PHE A 325 5.02 7.05 15.00
C PHE A 325 3.90 8.00 15.42
N HIS A 326 3.32 7.75 16.59
CA HIS A 326 2.42 8.72 17.20
C HIS A 326 3.20 10.01 17.51
N PRO A 327 2.60 11.21 17.30
CA PRO A 327 3.27 12.51 17.49
C PRO A 327 3.97 12.68 18.84
N GLU A 328 3.39 12.15 19.92
CA GLU A 328 3.97 12.22 21.27
C GLU A 328 5.12 11.26 21.55
N THR A 329 5.48 10.37 20.59
CA THR A 329 6.61 9.44 20.73
C THR A 329 7.89 10.23 21.01
N LYS A 330 8.55 9.92 22.13
CA LYS A 330 9.78 10.60 22.50
C LYS A 330 11.01 9.99 21.82
N VAL A 331 11.84 10.84 21.23
CA VAL A 331 13.06 10.44 20.54
C VAL A 331 14.26 11.17 21.12
N TRP A 332 15.39 10.42 21.20
CA TRP A 332 16.69 10.97 21.46
C TRP A 332 17.42 11.25 20.16
N PHE A 333 18.01 12.41 20.02
CA PHE A 333 18.87 12.75 18.90
C PHE A 333 19.92 13.78 19.33
N GLU A 334 20.97 13.88 18.55
CA GLU A 334 21.98 14.91 18.64
C GLU A 334 21.68 15.95 17.56
N ASP A 335 21.50 17.18 17.95
CA ASP A 335 21.20 18.25 17.01
C ASP A 335 22.46 18.70 16.22
N GLU A 336 22.25 19.66 15.32
CA GLU A 336 23.28 20.19 14.43
C GLU A 336 24.45 20.85 15.19
N SER A 337 24.25 21.20 16.46
CA SER A 337 25.28 21.76 17.34
C SER A 337 26.05 20.69 18.14
N GLY A 338 25.66 19.42 18.01
CA GLY A 338 26.18 18.30 18.80
C GLY A 338 25.54 18.19 20.19
N GLU A 339 24.49 18.93 20.48
CA GLU A 339 23.77 18.83 21.76
C GLU A 339 22.72 17.72 21.74
N SER A 340 22.76 16.85 22.76
CA SER A 340 21.77 15.78 22.90
C SER A 340 20.41 16.34 23.32
N ARG A 341 19.36 15.97 22.55
CA ARG A 341 17.98 16.39 22.76
C ARG A 341 17.08 15.18 23.05
N TYR A 342 16.05 15.41 23.85
CA TYR A 342 14.99 14.43 24.09
C TYR A 342 13.63 15.11 24.02
N GLN A 343 12.92 14.93 22.92
CA GLN A 343 11.65 15.60 22.67
C GLN A 343 10.67 14.69 21.89
N SER A 344 9.42 15.14 21.69
CA SER A 344 8.49 14.40 20.87
C SER A 344 8.92 14.41 19.39
N ILE A 345 8.56 13.35 18.66
CA ILE A 345 8.84 13.28 17.24
C ILE A 345 8.13 14.41 16.47
N GLU A 346 6.94 14.82 16.94
CA GLU A 346 6.23 15.98 16.41
C GLU A 346 7.09 17.26 16.51
N GLN A 347 7.64 17.55 17.70
CA GLN A 347 8.51 18.73 17.87
C GLN A 347 9.78 18.65 17.02
N LEU A 348 10.35 17.45 16.86
CA LEU A 348 11.50 17.23 15.99
C LEU A 348 11.17 17.52 14.53
N VAL A 349 10.06 16.99 14.05
CA VAL A 349 9.61 17.14 12.66
C VAL A 349 9.16 18.57 12.37
N GLU A 350 8.26 19.15 13.18
CA GLU A 350 7.74 20.50 12.97
C GLU A 350 8.83 21.57 12.98
N SER A 351 9.88 21.39 13.81
CA SER A 351 11.01 22.32 13.86
C SER A 351 11.94 22.25 12.65
N ARG A 352 11.75 21.29 11.74
CA ARG A 352 12.59 21.04 10.56
C ARG A 352 11.81 21.03 9.24
N LEU A 353 10.52 21.31 9.26
CA LEU A 353 9.70 21.52 8.08
C LEU A 353 9.67 23.01 7.73
N ASP A 354 10.77 23.52 7.14
CA ASP A 354 10.89 24.94 6.78
C ASP A 354 10.34 25.23 5.37
N ASP A 355 10.62 24.36 4.38
CA ASP A 355 10.11 24.44 3.00
C ASP A 355 9.75 23.04 2.48
N PRO A 356 8.81 22.36 3.13
CA PRO A 356 8.49 20.97 2.82
C PRO A 356 7.84 20.83 1.44
N ARG A 357 8.25 19.81 0.72
CA ARG A 357 7.55 19.37 -0.49
C ARG A 357 6.38 18.48 -0.08
N MET A 358 5.20 18.82 -0.59
CA MET A 358 4.02 17.96 -0.44
C MET A 358 3.98 16.95 -1.59
N ASP A 359 3.87 15.67 -1.27
CA ASP A 359 3.63 14.64 -2.28
C ASP A 359 2.13 14.59 -2.66
N ASP A 360 1.81 13.85 -3.74
CA ASP A 360 0.44 13.71 -4.25
C ASP A 360 -0.53 13.03 -3.25
N PHE A 361 -0.02 12.56 -2.11
CA PHE A 361 -0.76 11.86 -1.06
C PHE A 361 -0.91 12.67 0.23
N GLY A 362 -0.49 13.95 0.19
CA GLY A 362 -0.57 14.84 1.34
C GLY A 362 0.52 14.60 2.39
N THR A 363 1.63 13.93 2.04
CA THR A 363 2.80 13.81 2.90
C THR A 363 3.68 15.03 2.71
N LEU A 364 3.99 15.72 3.78
CA LEU A 364 5.02 16.76 3.80
C LEU A 364 6.37 16.09 4.05
N VAL A 365 7.34 16.36 3.19
CA VAL A 365 8.70 15.80 3.27
C VAL A 365 9.71 16.91 3.11
N GLU A 366 10.72 16.92 3.97
CA GLU A 366 11.87 17.81 3.84
C GLU A 366 13.16 17.01 4.01
N GLU A 367 14.05 17.14 3.04
CA GLU A 367 15.40 16.56 3.08
C GLU A 367 16.29 17.42 3.97
N LEU A 368 17.08 16.76 4.82
CA LEU A 368 17.96 17.42 5.77
C LEU A 368 19.43 17.22 5.38
N PRO A 369 20.32 18.13 5.76
CA PRO A 369 21.75 18.02 5.43
C PRO A 369 22.49 16.87 6.14
N GLY A 370 21.78 16.04 6.94
CA GLY A 370 22.37 14.90 7.64
C GLY A 370 23.31 15.28 8.80
N THR A 371 23.23 16.49 9.32
CA THR A 371 24.08 17.00 10.40
C THR A 371 23.57 16.64 11.79
N ALA A 372 22.28 16.34 11.93
CA ALA A 372 21.67 15.79 13.14
C ALA A 372 21.74 14.26 13.12
N HIS A 373 21.89 13.61 14.29
CA HIS A 373 22.09 12.16 14.35
C HIS A 373 21.16 11.50 15.37
N VAL A 374 20.75 10.27 15.08
CA VAL A 374 19.99 9.42 16.01
C VAL A 374 20.79 8.19 16.44
N PRO A 375 20.64 7.73 17.69
CA PRO A 375 21.15 6.42 18.10
C PRO A 375 20.43 5.31 17.30
N SER A 376 21.19 4.38 16.79
CA SER A 376 20.71 3.23 16.03
C SER A 376 21.50 1.99 16.40
N ILE A 377 21.18 0.86 15.81
CA ILE A 377 21.95 -0.38 15.90
C ILE A 377 22.26 -0.86 14.50
N ASP A 378 23.43 -1.48 14.32
CA ASP A 378 23.77 -2.17 13.08
C ASP A 378 23.12 -3.57 12.99
N SER A 379 23.46 -4.33 11.94
CA SER A 379 22.97 -5.70 11.73
C SER A 379 23.35 -6.66 12.86
N ASP A 380 24.47 -6.41 13.55
CA ASP A 380 24.99 -7.26 14.61
C ASP A 380 24.47 -6.83 16.00
N GLY A 381 23.64 -5.79 16.06
CA GLY A 381 23.11 -5.22 17.28
C GLY A 381 24.08 -4.26 18.00
N THR A 382 25.16 -3.83 17.33
CA THR A 382 26.10 -2.84 17.89
C THR A 382 25.50 -1.45 17.80
N PRO A 383 25.56 -0.64 18.87
CA PRO A 383 25.09 0.74 18.84
C PRO A 383 25.91 1.60 17.88
N ILE A 384 25.23 2.30 16.99
CA ILE A 384 25.82 3.24 16.02
C ILE A 384 25.04 4.56 16.03
N ARG A 385 25.61 5.61 15.43
CA ARG A 385 24.93 6.87 15.17
C ARG A 385 24.63 6.98 13.68
N LYS A 386 23.39 7.31 13.33
CA LYS A 386 22.99 7.53 11.93
C LYS A 386 22.51 8.96 11.74
N PRO A 387 22.83 9.61 10.60
CA PRO A 387 22.30 10.93 10.29
C PRO A 387 20.79 10.90 10.12
N ILE A 388 20.13 12.01 10.42
CA ILE A 388 18.74 12.27 10.03
C ILE A 388 18.78 12.92 8.65
N GLU A 389 18.43 12.18 7.63
CA GLU A 389 18.53 12.60 6.22
C GLU A 389 17.25 13.28 5.73
N ALA A 390 16.12 12.97 6.35
CA ALA A 390 14.84 13.58 6.04
C ALA A 390 13.87 13.51 7.21
N VAL A 391 12.91 14.41 7.21
CA VAL A 391 11.72 14.35 8.08
C VAL A 391 10.46 14.32 7.22
N SER A 392 9.43 13.62 7.71
CA SER A 392 8.16 13.57 7.01
C SER A 392 6.97 13.58 7.98
N LYS A 393 5.86 14.14 7.50
CA LYS A 393 4.59 14.20 8.20
C LYS A 393 3.47 13.84 7.24
N HIS A 394 2.61 12.93 7.63
CA HIS A 394 1.47 12.48 6.84
C HIS A 394 0.22 12.24 7.69
N PRO A 395 -0.99 12.20 7.10
CA PRO A 395 -2.21 11.87 7.82
C PRO A 395 -2.10 10.53 8.56
N ALA A 396 -2.61 10.48 9.79
CA ALA A 396 -2.60 9.27 10.61
C ALA A 396 -3.50 8.18 9.99
N PRO A 397 -3.13 6.89 10.10
CA PRO A 397 -4.02 5.79 9.77
C PRO A 397 -5.17 5.70 10.79
N ASP A 398 -6.26 5.01 10.41
CA ASP A 398 -7.47 4.86 11.25
C ASP A 398 -7.18 4.20 12.60
N HIS A 399 -6.15 3.35 12.69
CA HIS A 399 -5.79 2.60 13.89
C HIS A 399 -4.29 2.63 14.15
N LEU A 400 -3.94 2.85 15.41
CA LEU A 400 -2.58 2.74 15.93
C LEU A 400 -2.52 1.64 17.01
N LEU A 401 -1.37 0.97 17.11
CA LEU A 401 -1.10 -0.02 18.14
C LEU A 401 -0.25 0.61 19.25
N LYS A 402 -0.73 0.47 20.48
CA LYS A 402 0.04 0.83 21.67
C LYS A 402 0.73 -0.41 22.23
N ILE A 403 2.04 -0.42 22.22
CA ILE A 403 2.87 -1.48 22.76
C ILE A 403 3.37 -1.03 24.12
N GLU A 404 3.11 -1.84 25.13
CA GLU A 404 3.57 -1.58 26.51
C GLU A 404 4.51 -2.72 26.94
N THR A 405 5.69 -2.36 27.39
CA THR A 405 6.70 -3.32 27.88
C THR A 405 6.54 -3.54 29.38
N LYS A 406 7.01 -4.69 29.89
CA LYS A 406 7.05 -5.00 31.33
C LYS A 406 7.80 -3.94 32.16
N SER A 407 8.70 -3.18 31.53
CA SER A 407 9.42 -2.10 32.18
C SER A 407 8.65 -0.77 32.25
N GLY A 408 7.38 -0.74 31.79
CA GLY A 408 6.52 0.44 31.78
C GLY A 408 6.80 1.40 30.63
N ARG A 409 7.64 1.02 29.66
CA ARG A 409 7.85 1.83 28.47
C ARG A 409 6.74 1.58 27.47
N THR A 410 6.27 2.64 26.84
CA THR A 410 5.19 2.59 25.85
C THR A 410 5.66 3.23 24.55
N ILE A 411 5.21 2.64 23.43
CA ILE A 411 5.33 3.22 22.10
C ILE A 411 4.02 3.03 21.36
N THR A 412 3.60 4.02 20.59
CA THR A 412 2.40 3.94 19.76
C THR A 412 2.79 4.11 18.31
N VAL A 413 2.46 3.13 17.48
CA VAL A 413 2.91 3.00 16.10
C VAL A 413 1.78 2.49 15.21
N SER A 414 1.93 2.58 13.89
CA SER A 414 1.04 1.89 12.94
C SER A 414 1.17 0.37 13.06
N ALA A 415 0.13 -0.36 12.65
CA ALA A 415 0.08 -1.82 12.76
C ALA A 415 1.19 -2.53 11.97
N ASP A 416 1.62 -1.92 10.90
CA ASP A 416 2.67 -2.37 9.98
C ASP A 416 4.06 -1.84 10.35
N HIS A 417 4.18 -1.06 11.43
CA HIS A 417 5.46 -0.50 11.86
C HIS A 417 6.48 -1.60 12.12
N SER A 418 7.66 -1.46 11.53
CA SER A 418 8.75 -2.42 11.66
C SER A 418 9.35 -2.36 13.06
N MET A 419 9.12 -3.40 13.84
CA MET A 419 9.66 -3.58 15.18
C MET A 419 10.77 -4.63 15.16
N ARG A 420 11.67 -4.57 16.14
CA ARG A 420 12.68 -5.60 16.33
C ARG A 420 12.28 -6.52 17.47
N ARG A 421 12.10 -7.83 17.16
CA ARG A 421 11.90 -8.88 18.15
C ARG A 421 13.22 -9.62 18.37
N TRP A 422 13.46 -10.11 19.56
CA TRP A 422 14.65 -10.88 19.88
C TRP A 422 14.26 -12.33 20.24
N GLU A 423 14.62 -13.27 19.37
CA GLU A 423 14.57 -14.72 19.66
C GLU A 423 16.00 -15.26 19.83
N ASP A 424 16.64 -15.69 18.76
CA ASP A 424 18.06 -16.11 18.74
C ASP A 424 18.98 -15.03 18.15
N GLY A 425 18.42 -13.88 17.83
CA GLY A 425 19.02 -12.67 17.27
C GLY A 425 17.95 -11.61 17.04
N PRO A 426 18.32 -10.42 16.54
CA PRO A 426 17.35 -9.38 16.21
C PRO A 426 16.60 -9.77 14.93
N GLU A 427 15.29 -9.99 15.04
CA GLU A 427 14.37 -10.27 13.96
C GLU A 427 13.48 -9.06 13.72
N GLU A 428 13.22 -8.71 12.46
CA GLU A 428 12.32 -7.63 12.10
C GLU A 428 10.90 -8.19 11.90
N VAL A 429 9.96 -7.68 12.69
CA VAL A 429 8.55 -8.06 12.64
C VAL A 429 7.65 -6.82 12.65
N PRO A 430 6.47 -6.86 12.01
CA PRO A 430 5.50 -5.78 12.13
C PRO A 430 4.93 -5.70 13.55
N ALA A 431 4.56 -4.50 13.97
CA ALA A 431 3.98 -4.27 15.29
C ALA A 431 2.72 -5.12 15.56
N SER A 432 1.94 -5.42 14.51
CA SER A 432 0.74 -6.27 14.60
C SER A 432 1.00 -7.74 14.91
N GLU A 433 2.23 -8.21 14.74
CA GLU A 433 2.62 -9.60 15.01
C GLU A 433 3.27 -9.77 16.39
N LEU A 434 3.55 -8.68 17.08
CA LEU A 434 4.04 -8.75 18.44
C LEU A 434 2.98 -9.30 19.37
N THR A 435 3.39 -10.24 20.19
CA THR A 435 2.55 -10.91 21.20
C THR A 435 3.08 -10.66 22.60
N SER A 436 2.20 -10.89 23.59
CA SER A 436 2.61 -10.79 24.99
C SER A 436 3.65 -11.86 25.33
N GLY A 437 4.84 -11.43 25.72
CA GLY A 437 5.97 -12.29 26.03
C GLY A 437 7.16 -12.13 25.08
N ASP A 438 6.96 -11.49 23.94
CA ASP A 438 8.05 -11.18 23.01
C ASP A 438 9.09 -10.26 23.67
N ARG A 439 10.33 -10.44 23.25
CA ARG A 439 11.47 -9.65 23.75
C ARG A 439 11.84 -8.60 22.71
N LEU A 440 11.85 -7.34 23.13
CA LEU A 440 12.32 -6.24 22.29
C LEU A 440 13.75 -5.91 22.65
N PRO A 441 14.71 -5.86 21.70
CA PRO A 441 16.08 -5.48 21.97
C PRO A 441 16.14 -4.03 22.43
N MET A 442 16.97 -3.78 23.41
CA MET A 442 17.22 -2.43 23.91
C MET A 442 18.71 -2.24 24.16
N PRO A 443 19.27 -1.10 23.76
CA PRO A 443 20.67 -0.82 24.07
C PRO A 443 20.87 -0.79 25.59
N LYS A 444 21.89 -1.48 26.07
CA LYS A 444 22.27 -1.50 27.49
C LYS A 444 22.78 -0.14 27.95
N SER A 445 23.42 0.57 27.07
CA SER A 445 23.92 1.95 27.26
C SER A 445 23.87 2.65 25.90
N VAL A 446 23.51 3.90 25.90
CA VAL A 446 23.66 4.80 24.76
C VAL A 446 24.74 5.78 25.14
N ASP A 447 25.78 5.88 24.32
CA ASP A 447 26.89 6.86 24.55
C ASP A 447 26.36 8.23 24.09
N ILE A 448 25.73 8.93 25.03
CA ILE A 448 25.25 10.28 24.87
C ILE A 448 26.09 11.16 25.75
N GLU A 449 26.87 12.06 25.18
CA GLU A 449 27.52 13.12 25.92
C GLU A 449 26.44 14.03 26.50
N GLY A 450 26.02 13.76 27.71
CA GLY A 450 25.07 14.58 28.44
C GLY A 450 25.75 15.56 29.37
N THR A 451 25.27 16.77 29.46
CA THR A 451 25.57 17.65 30.57
C THR A 451 25.09 17.00 31.87
N HIS A 452 25.96 16.97 32.89
CA HIS A 452 25.59 16.49 34.20
C HIS A 452 24.36 17.30 34.69
N ARG A 453 23.18 16.70 34.68
CA ARG A 453 22.02 17.26 35.36
C ARG A 453 21.94 16.69 36.76
N THR A 454 21.91 17.54 37.72
CA THR A 454 21.60 17.19 39.12
C THR A 454 20.07 17.05 39.17
N TYR A 455 19.57 15.84 39.39
CA TYR A 455 18.15 15.62 39.65
C TYR A 455 17.92 15.72 41.15
N ASP A 456 17.05 16.60 41.58
CA ASP A 456 16.52 16.59 42.94
C ASP A 456 15.41 15.51 43.00
N LEU A 457 15.85 14.27 43.29
CA LEU A 457 14.97 13.12 43.42
C LEU A 457 13.89 13.35 44.47
N LEU A 458 14.14 14.14 45.50
CA LEU A 458 13.20 14.41 46.57
C LEU A 458 12.06 15.28 46.05
N SER A 459 12.34 16.31 45.28
CA SER A 459 11.33 17.18 44.67
C SER A 459 10.50 16.44 43.62
N GLU A 460 11.12 15.58 42.80
CA GLU A 460 10.45 14.72 41.83
C GLU A 460 9.53 13.70 42.52
N PHE A 461 9.99 13.07 43.61
CA PHE A 461 9.15 12.15 44.39
C PHE A 461 8.00 12.84 45.10
N MET A 462 8.19 14.05 45.60
CA MET A 462 7.12 14.85 46.25
C MET A 462 6.06 15.36 45.26
N ALA A 463 6.42 15.48 43.96
CA ALA A 463 5.49 15.84 42.89
C ALA A 463 4.62 14.66 42.43
N LEU A 464 4.97 13.41 42.78
CA LEU A 464 4.17 12.25 42.49
C LEU A 464 3.07 12.04 43.53
N ASP A 465 1.83 12.43 43.20
CA ASP A 465 0.62 12.34 44.04
C ASP A 465 0.23 10.90 44.50
N ARG A 466 1.13 9.90 44.30
CA ARG A 466 0.86 8.46 44.49
C ARG A 466 1.75 7.76 45.52
N LEU A 467 2.52 8.48 46.32
CA LEU A 467 3.30 7.87 47.39
C LEU A 467 2.45 7.73 48.66
N SER A 468 1.47 6.83 48.65
CA SER A 468 0.84 6.34 49.88
C SER A 468 1.50 5.01 50.27
N ASN A 469 2.39 5.07 51.25
CA ASN A 469 2.83 3.94 52.12
C ASN A 469 3.36 2.64 51.49
N GLU A 470 3.85 2.63 50.26
CA GLU A 470 4.57 1.48 49.72
C GLU A 470 6.09 1.71 49.76
N GLU A 471 6.84 0.69 50.17
CA GLU A 471 8.29 0.74 50.23
C GLU A 471 8.90 1.02 48.84
N LEU A 472 9.64 2.11 48.72
CA LEU A 472 10.34 2.49 47.51
C LEU A 472 11.59 1.57 47.33
N MET A 473 11.48 0.61 46.40
CA MET A 473 12.63 -0.23 46.02
C MET A 473 13.38 0.37 44.85
N ILE A 474 14.53 0.97 45.11
CA ILE A 474 15.50 1.42 44.07
C ILE A 474 16.36 0.22 43.67
N ARG A 475 16.12 -0.39 42.54
CA ARG A 475 16.95 -1.46 41.99
C ARG A 475 18.13 -0.85 41.22
N GLY A 476 19.37 -1.30 41.55
CA GLY A 476 20.60 -0.98 40.81
C GLY A 476 21.60 -0.08 41.56
N LEU A 477 21.25 0.49 42.69
CA LEU A 477 22.18 1.15 43.58
C LEU A 477 22.57 0.19 44.70
N GLY A 478 23.84 -0.06 44.86
CA GLY A 478 24.37 -0.81 46.03
C GLY A 478 24.03 -0.10 47.33
N SER A 479 23.78 -0.88 48.42
CA SER A 479 23.33 -0.40 49.74
C SER A 479 24.19 0.70 50.33
N GLU A 480 25.49 0.78 50.01
CA GLU A 480 26.40 1.82 50.49
C GLU A 480 26.19 3.18 49.77
N ARG A 481 25.78 3.17 48.50
CA ARG A 481 25.47 4.40 47.74
C ARG A 481 24.13 5.01 48.14
N ILE A 482 23.17 4.20 48.57
CA ILE A 482 21.87 4.69 49.09
C ILE A 482 22.10 5.42 50.43
N LYS A 483 22.97 4.88 51.31
CA LYS A 483 23.30 5.53 52.58
C LYS A 483 24.05 6.86 52.46
N SER A 484 24.64 7.15 51.30
CA SER A 484 25.33 8.42 51.06
C SER A 484 24.44 9.49 50.42
N LEU A 485 23.20 9.15 50.08
CA LEU A 485 22.20 10.05 49.49
C LEU A 485 21.17 10.55 50.53
N PHE A 486 21.19 9.95 51.73
CA PHE A 486 20.44 10.35 52.91
C PHE A 486 21.47 10.57 54.06
#